data_e80c506e8c986521b6691b0f9234adaa
#
_entry.id   e80c506e8c986521b6691b0f9234adaa
#
_cell.length_a   1.000
_cell.length_b   1.000
_cell.length_c   1.000
_cell.angle_alpha   90.00
_cell.angle_beta   90.00
_cell.angle_gamma   90.00
#
_symmetry.space_group_name_H-M   'P 1'
#
loop_
_entity.id
_entity.type
_entity.pdbx_description
1 polymer ?
#
loop_
_entity_poly.entity_id
_entity_poly.type
_entity_poly.pdbx_seq_one_letter_code
_entity_poly.pdbx_strand_id
1 'polypeptide(L)'
;MIKNIIFDLGNVLLSWKPDEYFEKSGYDTLTFNLIMNDVFKSPEWLSLDNGDLTTSEAIELIAEKSSLRKEYISSLFNLRTKIIYPLTENIKLLPQLKKKGFKLYYLSNFPLD
;
A
#
# COMPACT_ATOMS: atom_id res chain seq x y z
N MET A 1 -10.72 1.65 32.11
CA MET A 1 -9.48 2.32 31.66
C MET A 1 -8.96 1.63 30.41
N ILE A 2 -8.65 2.42 29.37
CA ILE A 2 -8.08 1.88 28.12
C ILE A 2 -6.63 1.49 28.36
N LYS A 3 -6.29 0.23 28.13
CA LYS A 3 -4.91 -0.28 28.30
C LYS A 3 -4.24 -0.66 26.99
N ASN A 4 -5.03 -0.89 25.94
CA ASN A 4 -4.56 -1.34 24.66
C ASN A 4 -4.96 -0.36 23.56
N ILE A 5 -4.04 -0.09 22.63
CA ILE A 5 -4.29 0.74 21.46
C ILE A 5 -3.89 -0.03 20.24
N ILE A 6 -4.78 -0.10 19.25
CA ILE A 6 -4.53 -0.77 17.98
C ILE A 6 -4.37 0.30 16.90
N PHE A 7 -3.25 0.25 16.18
CA PHE A 7 -2.98 1.17 15.06
C PHE A 7 -3.14 0.47 13.73
N ASP A 8 -3.83 1.12 12.80
CA ASP A 8 -3.75 0.77 11.39
C ASP A 8 -2.42 1.33 10.86
N LEU A 9 -1.73 0.59 9.99
CA LEU A 9 -0.47 1.05 9.41
C LEU A 9 -0.70 1.96 8.21
N GLY A 10 -1.60 1.56 7.30
CA GLY A 10 -1.85 2.32 6.07
C GLY A 10 -2.47 3.68 6.36
N ASN A 11 -1.79 4.75 5.93
CA ASN A 11 -2.20 6.15 6.11
C ASN A 11 -2.45 6.59 7.56
N VAL A 12 -1.95 5.82 8.53
CA VAL A 12 -1.90 6.20 9.94
C VAL A 12 -0.46 6.33 10.39
N LEU A 13 0.33 5.28 10.28
CA LEU A 13 1.75 5.30 10.61
C LEU A 13 2.63 5.36 9.37
N LEU A 14 2.15 4.80 8.26
CA LEU A 14 2.84 4.79 6.98
C LEU A 14 1.93 5.41 5.92
N SER A 15 2.47 6.33 5.12
CA SER A 15 1.72 6.90 4.00
C SER A 15 1.64 5.89 2.87
N TRP A 16 0.44 5.71 2.31
CA TRP A 16 0.19 4.89 1.14
C TRP A 16 -0.78 5.63 0.22
N LYS A 17 -0.25 6.40 -0.71
CA LYS A 17 -1.04 7.22 -1.64
C LYS A 17 -0.47 7.10 -3.04
N PRO A 18 -0.69 5.96 -3.72
CA PRO A 18 -0.16 5.76 -5.08
C PRO A 18 -0.68 6.77 -6.09
N ASP A 19 -1.93 7.22 -5.95
CA ASP A 19 -2.50 8.24 -6.82
C ASP A 19 -1.68 9.53 -6.78
N GLU A 20 -1.32 10.04 -5.61
CA GLU A 20 -0.49 11.24 -5.48
C GLU A 20 0.90 11.03 -6.04
N TYR A 21 1.49 9.85 -5.81
CA TYR A 21 2.81 9.52 -6.31
C TYR A 21 2.86 9.57 -7.84
N PHE A 22 1.92 8.91 -8.51
CA PHE A 22 1.90 8.83 -9.96
C PHE A 22 1.44 10.14 -10.61
N GLU A 23 0.59 10.91 -9.94
CA GLU A 23 0.20 12.23 -10.42
C GLU A 23 1.40 13.17 -10.50
N LYS A 24 2.27 13.12 -9.50
CA LYS A 24 3.48 13.95 -9.45
C LYS A 24 4.61 13.45 -10.33
N SER A 25 4.53 12.21 -10.81
CA SER A 25 5.61 11.59 -11.58
C SER A 25 5.60 11.91 -13.06
N GLY A 26 4.64 12.72 -13.53
CA GLY A 26 4.64 13.22 -14.90
C GLY A 26 4.07 12.27 -15.95
N TYR A 27 3.31 11.26 -15.53
CA TYR A 27 2.61 10.37 -16.48
C TYR A 27 1.49 11.13 -17.20
N ASP A 28 1.23 10.77 -18.46
CA ASP A 28 0.07 11.30 -19.15
C ASP A 28 -1.22 10.73 -18.56
N THR A 29 -2.35 11.39 -18.85
CA THR A 29 -3.64 11.05 -18.23
C THR A 29 -4.05 9.60 -18.53
N LEU A 30 -3.85 9.16 -19.77
CA LEU A 30 -4.23 7.79 -20.16
C LEU A 30 -3.41 6.76 -19.39
N THR A 31 -2.09 6.92 -19.33
CA THR A 31 -1.21 6.01 -18.60
C THR A 31 -1.51 6.02 -17.11
N PHE A 32 -1.71 7.20 -16.53
CA PHE A 32 -2.08 7.34 -15.13
C PHE A 32 -3.36 6.55 -14.81
N ASN A 33 -4.40 6.70 -15.65
CA ASN A 33 -5.66 6.00 -15.43
C ASN A 33 -5.50 4.48 -15.55
N LEU A 34 -4.69 4.01 -16.49
CA LEU A 34 -4.40 2.57 -16.61
C LEU A 34 -3.69 2.04 -15.38
N ILE A 35 -2.68 2.74 -14.88
CA ILE A 35 -1.93 2.36 -13.70
C ILE A 35 -2.88 2.27 -12.49
N MET A 36 -3.67 3.29 -12.28
CA MET A 36 -4.56 3.32 -11.12
C MET A 36 -5.68 2.29 -11.23
N ASN A 37 -6.39 2.25 -12.34
CA ASN A 37 -7.57 1.39 -12.48
C ASN A 37 -7.21 -0.08 -12.63
N ASP A 38 -6.18 -0.39 -13.40
CA ASP A 38 -5.84 -1.78 -13.72
C ASP A 38 -4.96 -2.43 -12.66
N VAL A 39 -4.18 -1.64 -11.90
CA VAL A 39 -3.23 -2.15 -10.92
C VAL A 39 -3.65 -1.81 -9.49
N PHE A 40 -3.52 -0.54 -9.10
CA PHE A 40 -3.64 -0.17 -7.68
C PHE A 40 -5.06 -0.17 -7.13
N LYS A 41 -6.08 0.01 -7.98
CA LYS A 41 -7.50 -0.08 -7.61
C LYS A 41 -8.15 -1.38 -8.09
N SER A 42 -7.36 -2.34 -8.56
CA SER A 42 -7.88 -3.60 -9.08
C SER A 42 -8.36 -4.53 -7.96
N PRO A 43 -9.29 -5.45 -8.27
CA PRO A 43 -9.67 -6.50 -7.31
C PRO A 43 -8.48 -7.37 -6.92
N GLU A 44 -7.54 -7.59 -7.83
CA GLU A 44 -6.34 -8.37 -7.58
C GLU A 44 -5.45 -7.72 -6.52
N TRP A 45 -5.34 -6.38 -6.54
CA TRP A 45 -4.60 -5.66 -5.51
C TRP A 45 -5.26 -5.83 -4.14
N LEU A 46 -6.58 -5.74 -4.08
CA LEU A 46 -7.33 -5.96 -2.84
C LEU A 46 -7.11 -7.38 -2.31
N SER A 47 -7.15 -8.37 -3.19
CA SER A 47 -6.89 -9.76 -2.80
C SER A 47 -5.47 -9.97 -2.31
N LEU A 48 -4.50 -9.27 -2.93
CA LEU A 48 -3.11 -9.26 -2.48
C LEU A 48 -2.99 -8.69 -1.06
N ASP A 49 -3.61 -7.55 -0.81
CA ASP A 49 -3.59 -6.91 0.50
C ASP A 49 -4.26 -7.77 1.58
N ASN A 50 -5.27 -8.53 1.21
CA ASN A 50 -5.94 -9.44 2.13
C ASN A 50 -5.17 -10.76 2.34
N GLY A 51 -4.08 -10.98 1.62
CA GLY A 51 -3.29 -12.20 1.72
C GLY A 51 -3.83 -13.38 0.92
N ASP A 52 -4.82 -13.15 0.04
CA ASP A 52 -5.44 -14.20 -0.78
C ASP A 52 -4.62 -14.54 -2.02
N LEU A 53 -3.76 -13.63 -2.46
CA LEU A 53 -2.87 -13.82 -3.59
C LEU A 53 -1.44 -13.45 -3.21
N THR A 54 -0.47 -14.11 -3.83
CA THR A 54 0.93 -13.66 -3.78
C THR A 54 1.13 -12.53 -4.79
N THR A 55 2.22 -11.80 -4.66
CA THR A 55 2.59 -10.74 -5.61
C THR A 55 2.68 -11.30 -7.04
N SER A 56 3.30 -12.45 -7.19
CA SER A 56 3.46 -13.11 -8.50
C SER A 56 2.11 -13.44 -9.13
N GLU A 57 1.19 -14.00 -8.34
CA GLU A 57 -0.16 -14.34 -8.80
C GLU A 57 -0.95 -13.09 -9.20
N ALA A 58 -0.86 -12.03 -8.40
CA ALA A 58 -1.55 -10.77 -8.69
C ALA A 58 -1.05 -10.17 -10.01
N ILE A 59 0.26 -10.15 -10.23
CA ILE A 59 0.84 -9.63 -11.47
C ILE A 59 0.34 -10.43 -12.69
N GLU A 60 0.32 -11.76 -12.60
CA GLU A 60 -0.18 -12.60 -13.68
C GLU A 60 -1.64 -12.30 -14.03
N LEU A 61 -2.49 -12.21 -13.01
CA LEU A 61 -3.92 -11.95 -13.21
C LEU A 61 -4.18 -10.56 -13.77
N ILE A 62 -3.46 -9.56 -13.30
CA ILE A 62 -3.58 -8.19 -13.82
C ILE A 62 -3.12 -8.16 -15.29
N ALA A 63 -2.03 -8.82 -15.61
CA ALA A 63 -1.50 -8.85 -16.97
C ALA A 63 -2.47 -9.49 -17.98
N GLU A 64 -3.26 -10.46 -17.54
CA GLU A 64 -4.28 -11.10 -18.38
C GLU A 64 -5.41 -10.15 -18.78
N LYS A 65 -5.73 -9.17 -17.92
CA LYS A 65 -6.87 -8.25 -18.12
C LYS A 65 -6.45 -6.90 -18.69
N SER A 66 -5.23 -6.47 -18.40
CA SER A 66 -4.75 -5.12 -18.71
C SER A 66 -4.10 -5.06 -20.07
N SER A 67 -4.12 -3.87 -20.69
CA SER A 67 -3.30 -3.60 -21.87
C SER A 67 -1.83 -3.35 -21.51
N LEU A 68 -1.52 -3.20 -20.22
CA LEU A 68 -0.15 -3.04 -19.77
C LEU A 68 0.62 -4.36 -19.84
N ARG A 69 1.90 -4.28 -20.20
CA ARG A 69 2.75 -5.47 -20.25
C ARG A 69 3.07 -5.97 -18.85
N LYS A 70 3.24 -7.29 -18.71
CA LYS A 70 3.59 -7.92 -17.44
C LYS A 70 4.85 -7.31 -16.81
N GLU A 71 5.87 -7.05 -17.61
CA GLU A 71 7.13 -6.46 -17.15
C GLU A 71 6.92 -5.06 -16.59
N TYR A 72 6.03 -4.29 -17.24
CA TYR A 72 5.69 -2.95 -16.79
C TYR A 72 4.91 -3.03 -15.47
N ILE A 73 3.95 -3.94 -15.37
CA ILE A 73 3.19 -4.18 -14.13
C ILE A 73 4.14 -4.57 -12.99
N SER A 74 5.09 -5.47 -13.25
CA SER A 74 6.11 -5.86 -12.27
C SER A 74 6.91 -4.65 -11.78
N SER A 75 7.27 -3.75 -12.70
CA SER A 75 8.02 -2.54 -12.33
C SER A 75 7.20 -1.63 -11.41
N LEU A 76 5.87 -1.54 -11.64
CA LEU A 76 4.98 -0.77 -10.77
C LEU A 76 4.93 -1.37 -9.36
N PHE A 77 4.87 -2.68 -9.25
CA PHE A 77 4.91 -3.35 -7.95
C PHE A 77 6.23 -3.07 -7.22
N ASN A 78 7.33 -2.99 -7.94
CA ASN A 78 8.64 -2.68 -7.35
C ASN A 78 8.73 -1.24 -6.83
N LEU A 79 7.85 -0.35 -7.26
CA LEU A 79 7.78 1.02 -6.76
C LEU A 79 7.10 1.12 -5.38
N ARG A 80 6.53 0.03 -4.87
CA ARG A 80 5.87 0.04 -3.55
C ARG A 80 6.75 0.66 -2.46
N THR A 81 8.03 0.32 -2.45
CA THR A 81 8.98 0.84 -1.46
C THR A 81 9.25 2.33 -1.59
N LYS A 82 9.02 2.91 -2.77
CA LYS A 82 9.16 4.34 -3.03
C LYS A 82 7.88 5.12 -2.76
N ILE A 83 6.73 4.44 -2.87
CA ILE A 83 5.42 5.05 -2.64
C ILE A 83 5.15 5.17 -1.13
N ILE A 84 5.51 4.13 -0.38
CA ILE A 84 5.28 4.08 1.06
C ILE A 84 6.37 4.88 1.80
N TYR A 85 5.96 5.69 2.77
CA TYR A 85 6.91 6.40 3.63
C TYR A 85 6.31 6.61 5.03
N PRO A 86 7.17 6.76 6.06
CA PRO A 86 6.69 6.91 7.43
C PRO A 86 6.03 8.27 7.67
N LEU A 87 4.90 8.25 8.40
CA LEU A 87 4.25 9.46 8.90
C LEU A 87 4.85 9.78 10.26
N THR A 88 5.96 10.52 10.27
CA THR A 88 6.81 10.72 11.44
C THR A 88 6.06 11.34 12.62
N GLU A 89 5.13 12.26 12.37
CA GLU A 89 4.36 12.89 13.43
C GLU A 89 3.53 11.86 14.21
N ASN A 90 2.91 10.91 13.49
CA ASN A 90 2.12 9.86 14.12
C ASN A 90 3.01 8.82 14.81
N ILE A 91 4.14 8.48 14.20
CA ILE A 91 5.09 7.52 14.76
C ILE A 91 5.68 8.03 16.08
N LYS A 92 5.92 9.33 16.20
CA LYS A 92 6.45 9.95 17.42
C LYS A 92 5.53 9.76 18.62
N LEU A 93 4.25 9.50 18.40
CA LEU A 93 3.31 9.25 19.49
C LEU A 93 3.54 7.91 20.18
N LEU A 94 4.14 6.94 19.48
CA LEU A 94 4.28 5.58 19.99
C LEU A 94 5.09 5.49 21.29
N PRO A 95 6.28 6.09 21.40
CA PRO A 95 7.02 6.06 22.66
C PRO A 95 6.30 6.75 23.80
N GLN A 96 5.57 7.83 23.50
CA GLN A 96 4.80 8.57 24.51
C GLN A 96 3.66 7.74 25.08
N LEU A 97 2.93 7.03 24.21
CA LEU A 97 1.84 6.16 24.62
C LEU A 97 2.36 4.97 25.44
N LYS A 98 3.48 4.42 25.03
CA LYS A 98 4.11 3.30 25.75
C LYS A 98 4.55 3.72 27.15
N LYS A 99 5.10 4.93 27.30
CA LYS A 99 5.47 5.51 28.57
C LYS A 99 4.27 5.66 29.52
N LYS A 100 3.08 5.91 28.97
CA LYS A 100 1.85 6.05 29.76
C LYS A 100 1.23 4.71 30.13
N GLY A 101 1.86 3.60 29.78
CA GLY A 101 1.42 2.28 30.16
C GLY A 101 0.49 1.59 29.16
N PHE A 102 0.30 2.16 27.96
CA PHE A 102 -0.51 1.53 26.94
C PHE A 102 0.26 0.41 26.23
N LYS A 103 -0.42 -0.69 25.94
CA LYS A 103 0.08 -1.73 25.05
C LYS A 103 -0.33 -1.38 23.63
N LEU A 104 0.63 -1.42 22.71
CA LEU A 104 0.43 -1.00 21.33
C LEU A 104 0.41 -2.22 20.41
N TYR A 105 -0.56 -2.25 19.51
CA TYR A 105 -0.73 -3.31 18.53
C TYR A 105 -0.91 -2.70 17.14
N TYR A 106 -0.57 -3.45 16.12
CA TYR A 106 -0.71 -3.02 14.72
C TYR A 106 -1.68 -3.94 13.99
N LEU A 107 -2.60 -3.35 13.25
CA LEU A 107 -3.52 -4.07 12.37
C LEU A 107 -3.33 -3.50 10.96
N SER A 108 -3.09 -4.38 9.99
CA SER A 108 -2.81 -3.92 8.64
C SER A 108 -3.19 -4.96 7.60
N ASN A 109 -3.69 -4.48 6.46
CA ASN A 109 -3.91 -5.27 5.27
C ASN A 109 -2.69 -5.11 4.36
N PHE A 110 -1.63 -5.85 4.65
CA PHE A 110 -0.44 -5.88 3.81
C PHE A 110 -0.30 -7.24 3.14
N PRO A 111 0.33 -7.30 1.95
CA PRO A 111 0.57 -8.57 1.30
C PRO A 111 1.52 -9.44 2.12
N LEU A 112 1.40 -10.76 1.91
CA LEU A 112 2.23 -11.74 2.63
C LEU A 112 3.67 -11.77 2.12
N ASP A 113 3.93 -11.26 0.94
CA ASP A 113 5.25 -11.27 0.33
C ASP A 113 5.76 -9.92 -0.16
#